data_fc30de77067dac9202244d09cc124adc
#
_entry.id   fc30de77067dac9202244d09cc124adc
#
_cell.length_a   1.000
_cell.length_b   1.000
_cell.length_c   1.000
_cell.angle_alpha   90.00
_cell.angle_beta   90.00
_cell.angle_gamma   90.00
#
_symmetry.space_group_name_H-M   'P 1'
#
loop_
_entity.id
_entity.type
_entity.pdbx_description
1 polymer ?
#
loop_
_entity_poly.entity_id
_entity_poly.type
_entity_poly.pdbx_seq_one_letter_code
_entity_poly.pdbx_strand_id
1 'polypeptide(L)'
;RDRYGACSTMGESLAIGAMLIDGEFADYVVALTSSHFASAEKQFRYPLAYGSQRPYSATWTVTGSGAVVLASSRAKWKRKETGYVEVTGITTGTITDYGIKDSMNMGACMAPAACDAILHNFKDMGIGPDYYDCIVTGDLGTIGQRILIDMLRGYGYDIEKQHFDCGTEIYYNKEQGTNAGGSGCGCSAITLCGYILQKMKKKEWKRAVSYTHLRAH
;
A
#
# COMPACT_ATOMS: atom_id res chain seq x y z
N ARG A 1 9.04 -7.43 -17.53
CA ARG A 1 9.24 -5.98 -17.67
C ARG A 1 9.32 -5.36 -16.29
N ASP A 2 10.38 -4.61 -16.05
CA ASP A 2 10.53 -3.86 -14.80
C ASP A 2 9.65 -2.61 -14.88
N ARG A 3 8.94 -2.34 -13.80
CA ARG A 3 8.16 -1.12 -13.62
C ARG A 3 8.54 -0.51 -12.28
N TYR A 4 8.59 0.81 -12.25
CA TYR A 4 8.86 1.55 -11.03
C TYR A 4 7.74 2.55 -10.79
N GLY A 5 6.86 2.21 -9.87
CA GLY A 5 5.76 3.06 -9.39
C GLY A 5 6.02 3.59 -7.98
N ALA A 6 7.30 3.69 -7.56
CA ALA A 6 7.67 4.05 -6.20
C ALA A 6 6.83 3.25 -5.17
N CYS A 7 6.15 3.91 -4.24
CA CYS A 7 5.38 3.25 -3.19
C CYS A 7 4.15 2.47 -3.72
N SER A 8 3.68 2.74 -4.95
CA SER A 8 2.56 2.03 -5.58
C SER A 8 2.97 0.73 -6.28
N THR A 9 4.27 0.43 -6.40
CA THR A 9 4.80 -0.68 -7.21
C THR A 9 4.14 -2.03 -6.89
N MET A 10 3.88 -2.34 -5.61
CA MET A 10 3.26 -3.63 -5.26
C MET A 10 1.81 -3.70 -5.74
N GLY A 11 1.02 -2.66 -5.54
CA GLY A 11 -0.36 -2.58 -6.03
C GLY A 11 -0.44 -2.66 -7.55
N GLU A 12 0.42 -1.92 -8.26
CA GLU A 12 0.53 -1.98 -9.72
C GLU A 12 0.92 -3.37 -10.21
N SER A 13 1.90 -4.02 -9.57
CA SER A 13 2.34 -5.38 -9.94
C SER A 13 1.22 -6.40 -9.78
N LEU A 14 0.46 -6.31 -8.68
CA LEU A 14 -0.70 -7.18 -8.44
C LEU A 14 -1.82 -6.91 -9.47
N ALA A 15 -2.13 -5.65 -9.73
CA ALA A 15 -3.18 -5.27 -10.68
C ALA A 15 -2.85 -5.76 -12.09
N ILE A 16 -1.64 -5.48 -12.58
CA ILE A 16 -1.18 -5.94 -13.91
C ILE A 16 -1.15 -7.46 -13.96
N GLY A 17 -0.66 -8.12 -12.91
CA GLY A 17 -0.65 -9.58 -12.84
C GLY A 17 -2.04 -10.19 -12.91
N ALA A 18 -3.00 -9.63 -12.18
CA ALA A 18 -4.39 -10.06 -12.22
C ALA A 18 -5.03 -9.84 -13.60
N MET A 19 -4.79 -8.68 -14.23
CA MET A 19 -5.27 -8.39 -15.59
C MET A 19 -4.71 -9.38 -16.63
N LEU A 20 -3.43 -9.75 -16.53
CA LEU A 20 -2.80 -10.71 -17.44
C LEU A 20 -3.42 -12.12 -17.28
N ILE A 21 -3.77 -12.50 -16.06
CA ILE A 21 -4.41 -13.78 -15.77
C ILE A 21 -5.87 -13.79 -16.24
N ASP A 22 -6.60 -12.71 -15.97
CA ASP A 22 -8.01 -12.59 -16.35
C ASP A 22 -8.16 -12.52 -17.88
N GLY A 23 -7.27 -11.77 -18.54
CA GLY A 23 -7.18 -11.70 -20.00
C GLY A 23 -6.60 -12.96 -20.68
N GLU A 24 -6.32 -14.04 -19.93
CA GLU A 24 -5.82 -15.32 -20.45
C GLU A 24 -4.42 -15.28 -21.08
N PHE A 25 -3.65 -14.23 -20.83
CA PHE A 25 -2.26 -14.11 -21.30
C PHE A 25 -1.28 -14.98 -20.51
N ALA A 26 -1.63 -15.35 -19.28
CA ALA A 26 -0.80 -16.18 -18.41
C ALA A 26 -1.66 -16.96 -17.40
N ASP A 27 -1.22 -18.17 -17.05
CA ASP A 27 -1.81 -18.95 -15.96
C ASP A 27 -1.21 -18.63 -14.60
N TYR A 28 0.04 -18.15 -14.59
CA TYR A 28 0.78 -17.78 -13.39
C TYR A 28 1.55 -16.48 -13.61
N VAL A 29 1.50 -15.59 -12.64
CA VAL A 29 2.26 -14.34 -12.62
C VAL A 29 2.89 -14.16 -11.24
N VAL A 30 4.14 -13.72 -11.19
CA VAL A 30 4.80 -13.31 -9.95
C VAL A 30 4.77 -11.79 -9.85
N ALA A 31 4.10 -11.27 -8.83
CA ALA A 31 4.16 -9.87 -8.43
C ALA A 31 5.22 -9.72 -7.35
N LEU A 32 6.24 -8.92 -7.62
CA LEU A 32 7.41 -8.76 -6.75
C LEU A 32 7.78 -7.29 -6.65
N THR A 33 8.09 -6.84 -5.44
CA THR A 33 8.74 -5.54 -5.25
C THR A 33 9.68 -5.55 -4.05
N SER A 34 10.66 -4.67 -4.08
CA SER A 34 11.66 -4.51 -3.03
C SER A 34 12.08 -3.05 -2.89
N SER A 35 12.57 -2.70 -1.72
CA SER A 35 13.25 -1.43 -1.47
C SER A 35 14.45 -1.65 -0.56
N HIS A 36 15.44 -0.77 -0.71
CA HIS A 36 16.64 -0.78 0.11
C HIS A 36 17.15 0.64 0.30
N PHE A 37 17.28 1.07 1.56
CA PHE A 37 17.68 2.45 1.90
C PHE A 37 19.00 2.88 1.21
N ALA A 38 19.98 1.99 1.15
CA ALA A 38 21.31 2.29 0.60
C ALA A 38 21.41 2.22 -0.93
N SER A 39 20.33 1.91 -1.65
CA SER A 39 20.28 1.85 -3.12
C SER A 39 19.59 3.09 -3.72
N ALA A 40 18.77 2.90 -4.75
CA ALA A 40 18.03 3.99 -5.41
C ALA A 40 17.20 4.87 -4.48
N GLU A 41 16.67 4.30 -3.42
CA GLU A 41 15.82 5.01 -2.45
C GLU A 41 16.61 6.09 -1.65
N LYS A 42 17.91 5.91 -1.46
CA LYS A 42 18.74 6.85 -0.69
C LYS A 42 18.69 8.27 -1.26
N GLN A 43 18.69 8.41 -2.58
CA GLN A 43 18.67 9.71 -3.24
C GLN A 43 17.34 10.47 -3.04
N PHE A 44 16.26 9.80 -2.69
CA PHE A 44 14.97 10.41 -2.40
C PHE A 44 14.81 10.84 -0.93
N ARG A 45 15.79 10.48 -0.07
CA ARG A 45 15.81 10.81 1.36
C ARG A 45 16.77 11.98 1.63
N TYR A 46 16.41 13.14 1.16
CA TYR A 46 17.23 14.34 1.27
C TYR A 46 16.85 15.20 2.49
N PRO A 47 17.79 15.89 3.16
CA PRO A 47 19.23 15.91 2.93
C PRO A 47 19.97 14.73 3.57
N LEU A 48 20.78 14.03 2.78
CA LEU A 48 21.50 12.83 3.24
C LEU A 48 22.53 13.12 4.34
N ALA A 49 23.16 14.30 4.29
CA ALA A 49 24.14 14.72 5.27
C ALA A 49 23.57 14.91 6.67
N TYR A 50 22.26 15.12 6.80
CA TYR A 50 21.55 15.36 8.06
C TYR A 50 20.52 14.27 8.36
N GLY A 51 20.77 13.04 7.96
CA GLY A 51 19.83 11.94 8.05
C GLY A 51 19.25 11.68 9.45
N SER A 52 19.93 12.11 10.52
CA SER A 52 19.44 12.05 11.90
C SER A 52 18.56 13.24 12.29
N GLN A 53 18.57 14.33 11.52
CA GLN A 53 17.81 15.55 11.80
C GLN A 53 16.56 15.61 10.92
N ARG A 54 15.63 14.69 11.17
CA ARG A 54 14.40 14.59 10.39
C ARG A 54 13.21 15.10 11.19
N PRO A 55 12.26 15.83 10.54
CA PRO A 55 11.03 16.24 11.20
C PRO A 55 10.15 15.02 11.54
N TYR A 56 9.21 15.20 12.47
CA TYR A 56 8.28 14.14 12.85
C TYR A 56 7.39 13.62 11.70
N SER A 57 7.23 14.41 10.64
CA SER A 57 6.51 14.02 9.42
C SER A 57 7.31 13.10 8.50
N ALA A 58 8.63 13.00 8.69
CA ALA A 58 9.48 12.16 7.85
C ALA A 58 9.27 10.67 8.14
N THR A 59 9.39 9.88 7.07
CA THR A 59 9.32 8.41 7.13
C THR A 59 10.69 7.80 6.92
N TRP A 60 10.86 6.55 7.35
CA TRP A 60 12.08 5.77 7.16
C TRP A 60 11.91 4.77 6.01
N THR A 61 12.92 4.67 5.12
CA THR A 61 12.88 3.67 4.05
C THR A 61 12.93 2.26 4.60
N VAL A 62 11.94 1.46 4.26
CA VAL A 62 11.88 0.04 4.59
C VAL A 62 12.85 -0.72 3.68
N THR A 63 13.72 -1.53 4.28
CA THR A 63 14.62 -2.42 3.53
C THR A 63 14.07 -3.84 3.56
N GLY A 64 13.73 -4.35 2.40
CA GLY A 64 13.23 -5.71 2.24
C GLY A 64 12.46 -5.91 0.94
N SER A 65 11.86 -7.09 0.80
CA SER A 65 11.12 -7.48 -0.40
C SER A 65 9.91 -8.35 -0.07
N GLY A 66 8.94 -8.36 -0.98
CA GLY A 66 7.81 -9.27 -0.94
C GLY A 66 7.46 -9.76 -2.33
N ALA A 67 7.07 -11.02 -2.43
CA ALA A 67 6.65 -11.65 -3.68
C ALA A 67 5.36 -12.46 -3.48
N VAL A 68 4.44 -12.32 -4.42
CA VAL A 68 3.18 -13.07 -4.45
C VAL A 68 3.07 -13.77 -5.79
N VAL A 69 2.72 -15.04 -5.76
CA VAL A 69 2.34 -15.80 -6.96
C VAL A 69 0.83 -15.68 -7.14
N LEU A 70 0.42 -15.07 -8.23
CA LEU A 70 -0.95 -15.06 -8.71
C LEU A 70 -1.16 -16.26 -9.64
N ALA A 71 -2.28 -16.94 -9.50
CA ALA A 71 -2.62 -18.12 -10.32
C ALA A 71 -4.05 -18.01 -10.84
N SER A 72 -4.25 -18.40 -12.08
CA SER A 72 -5.59 -18.54 -12.66
C SER A 72 -6.38 -19.63 -11.93
N SER A 73 -7.67 -19.40 -11.75
CA SER A 73 -8.59 -20.46 -11.30
C SER A 73 -8.67 -21.65 -12.28
N ARG A 74 -8.30 -21.43 -13.54
CA ARG A 74 -8.23 -22.43 -14.62
C ARG A 74 -6.93 -23.23 -14.59
N ALA A 75 -5.88 -22.74 -13.90
CA ALA A 75 -4.59 -23.41 -13.85
C ALA A 75 -4.70 -24.80 -13.21
N LYS A 76 -4.00 -25.79 -13.79
CA LYS A 76 -3.97 -27.19 -13.31
C LYS A 76 -3.17 -27.34 -12.00
N TRP A 77 -3.34 -26.40 -11.11
CA TRP A 77 -2.74 -26.44 -9.78
C TRP A 77 -3.52 -27.42 -8.92
N LYS A 78 -2.88 -28.48 -8.45
CA LYS A 78 -3.48 -29.33 -7.43
C LYS A 78 -3.50 -28.56 -6.11
N ARG A 79 -4.61 -27.90 -5.82
CA ARG A 79 -4.85 -27.18 -4.58
C ARG A 79 -4.83 -28.17 -3.43
N LYS A 80 -3.70 -28.34 -2.76
CA LYS A 80 -3.58 -29.18 -1.57
C LYS A 80 -3.98 -28.46 -0.28
N GLU A 81 -4.09 -27.12 -0.31
CA GLU A 81 -4.32 -26.30 0.88
C GLU A 81 -5.62 -25.51 0.78
N THR A 82 -6.33 -25.43 1.88
CA THR A 82 -7.46 -24.55 2.09
C THR A 82 -6.94 -23.16 2.50
N GLY A 83 -7.50 -22.09 1.98
CA GLY A 83 -7.17 -20.71 2.42
C GLY A 83 -6.47 -19.88 1.35
N TYR A 84 -7.02 -19.87 0.13
CA TYR A 84 -6.60 -18.91 -0.89
C TYR A 84 -7.19 -17.54 -0.61
N VAL A 85 -6.41 -16.51 -0.97
CA VAL A 85 -6.88 -15.14 -1.07
C VAL A 85 -7.11 -14.86 -2.55
N GLU A 86 -8.27 -14.35 -2.88
CA GLU A 86 -8.65 -14.02 -4.25
C GLU A 86 -8.57 -12.53 -4.48
N VAL A 87 -8.05 -12.12 -5.65
CA VAL A 87 -8.17 -10.75 -6.14
C VAL A 87 -9.52 -10.65 -6.84
N THR A 88 -10.47 -9.97 -6.21
CA THR A 88 -11.87 -9.88 -6.68
C THR A 88 -12.16 -8.58 -7.43
N GLY A 89 -11.29 -7.58 -7.35
CA GLY A 89 -11.46 -6.31 -8.03
C GLY A 89 -10.22 -5.46 -8.00
N ILE A 90 -10.15 -4.52 -8.91
CA ILE A 90 -9.08 -3.53 -9.05
C ILE A 90 -9.75 -2.18 -9.27
N THR A 91 -9.32 -1.17 -8.50
CA THR A 91 -9.69 0.22 -8.73
C THR A 91 -8.42 0.98 -9.13
N THR A 92 -8.42 1.55 -10.31
CA THR A 92 -7.31 2.40 -10.77
C THR A 92 -7.47 3.80 -10.20
N GLY A 93 -6.42 4.30 -9.54
CA GLY A 93 -6.39 5.67 -9.04
C GLY A 93 -6.05 6.69 -10.13
N THR A 94 -6.32 7.96 -9.84
CA THR A 94 -5.93 9.10 -10.66
C THR A 94 -4.76 9.85 -10.02
N ILE A 95 -4.02 10.59 -10.82
CA ILE A 95 -2.96 11.47 -10.31
C ILE A 95 -3.65 12.67 -9.63
N THR A 96 -3.36 12.85 -8.34
CA THR A 96 -3.91 13.94 -7.53
C THR A 96 -2.78 14.82 -7.02
N ASP A 97 -2.83 16.12 -7.32
CA ASP A 97 -1.84 17.10 -6.87
C ASP A 97 -2.51 18.27 -6.15
N TYR A 98 -2.22 18.40 -4.86
CA TYR A 98 -2.68 19.51 -4.01
C TYR A 98 -1.60 20.60 -3.82
N GLY A 99 -0.52 20.56 -4.62
CA GLY A 99 0.53 21.57 -4.59
C GLY A 99 1.41 21.55 -3.34
N ILE A 100 1.47 20.42 -2.62
CA ILE A 100 2.28 20.29 -1.41
C ILE A 100 3.75 20.08 -1.81
N LYS A 101 4.60 21.05 -1.43
CA LYS A 101 6.02 21.10 -1.83
C LYS A 101 6.98 20.60 -0.75
N ASP A 102 6.50 20.30 0.46
CA ASP A 102 7.34 19.82 1.56
C ASP A 102 7.74 18.36 1.32
N SER A 103 8.98 18.14 0.88
CA SER A 103 9.55 16.83 0.62
C SER A 103 9.70 15.95 1.87
N MET A 104 9.67 16.57 3.07
CA MET A 104 9.77 15.85 4.34
C MET A 104 8.40 15.48 4.92
N ASN A 105 7.31 15.81 4.23
CA ASN A 105 5.94 15.48 4.61
C ASN A 105 5.21 14.76 3.48
N MET A 106 5.70 13.59 3.12
CA MET A 106 5.12 12.79 2.04
C MET A 106 3.71 12.32 2.38
N GLY A 107 3.40 12.05 3.65
CA GLY A 107 2.07 11.64 4.09
C GLY A 107 1.01 12.68 3.74
N ALA A 108 1.27 13.97 3.97
CA ALA A 108 0.35 15.04 3.58
C ALA A 108 0.15 15.11 2.06
N CYS A 109 1.19 14.83 1.29
CA CYS A 109 1.11 14.83 -0.17
C CYS A 109 0.32 13.63 -0.72
N MET A 110 0.46 12.46 -0.09
CA MET A 110 -0.15 11.21 -0.57
C MET A 110 -1.59 11.00 -0.07
N ALA A 111 -1.95 11.55 1.09
CA ALA A 111 -3.28 11.36 1.67
C ALA A 111 -4.44 11.78 0.75
N PRO A 112 -4.37 12.90 -0.01
CA PRO A 112 -5.41 13.25 -0.97
C PRO A 112 -5.59 12.21 -2.09
N ALA A 113 -4.50 11.64 -2.60
CA ALA A 113 -4.58 10.61 -3.64
C ALA A 113 -5.19 9.30 -3.08
N ALA A 114 -4.85 8.95 -1.83
CA ALA A 114 -5.46 7.82 -1.15
C ALA A 114 -6.96 8.05 -0.92
N CYS A 115 -7.34 9.25 -0.49
CA CYS A 115 -8.74 9.63 -0.30
C CYS A 115 -9.54 9.50 -1.61
N ASP A 116 -9.01 10.05 -2.70
CA ASP A 116 -9.62 9.97 -4.03
C ASP A 116 -9.83 8.52 -4.48
N ALA A 117 -8.81 7.68 -4.37
CA ALA A 117 -8.88 6.26 -4.73
C ALA A 117 -9.91 5.49 -3.89
N ILE A 118 -10.01 5.76 -2.58
CA ILE A 118 -10.98 5.14 -1.69
C ILE A 118 -12.41 5.56 -2.07
N LEU A 119 -12.63 6.84 -2.31
CA LEU A 119 -13.95 7.35 -2.72
C LEU A 119 -14.40 6.75 -4.06
N HIS A 120 -13.49 6.65 -5.03
CA HIS A 120 -13.78 5.99 -6.31
C HIS A 120 -14.11 4.50 -6.11
N ASN A 121 -13.34 3.79 -5.30
CA ASN A 121 -13.64 2.38 -5.01
C ASN A 121 -15.02 2.21 -4.39
N PHE A 122 -15.38 3.01 -3.38
CA PHE A 122 -16.70 2.92 -2.76
C PHE A 122 -17.82 3.21 -3.75
N LYS A 123 -17.63 4.23 -4.59
CA LYS A 123 -18.61 4.62 -5.61
C LYS A 123 -18.75 3.57 -6.71
N ASP A 124 -17.64 3.12 -7.28
CA ASP A 124 -17.64 2.24 -8.45
C ASP A 124 -18.15 0.83 -8.09
N MET A 125 -17.85 0.37 -6.87
CA MET A 125 -18.31 -0.93 -6.37
C MET A 125 -19.68 -0.87 -5.68
N GLY A 126 -20.22 0.33 -5.43
CA GLY A 126 -21.50 0.52 -4.73
C GLY A 126 -21.46 0.05 -3.27
N ILE A 127 -20.31 0.24 -2.59
CA ILE A 127 -20.06 -0.24 -1.23
C ILE A 127 -19.66 0.91 -0.29
N GLY A 128 -19.59 0.62 0.99
CA GLY A 128 -19.08 1.53 2.03
C GLY A 128 -17.94 0.91 2.82
N PRO A 129 -17.39 1.64 3.82
CA PRO A 129 -16.31 1.17 4.66
C PRO A 129 -16.58 -0.19 5.31
N ASP A 130 -17.80 -0.41 5.77
CA ASP A 130 -18.21 -1.62 6.50
C ASP A 130 -18.17 -2.91 5.64
N TYR A 131 -18.00 -2.77 4.33
CA TYR A 131 -17.80 -3.91 3.45
C TYR A 131 -16.45 -4.60 3.70
N TYR A 132 -15.44 -3.86 4.18
CA TYR A 132 -14.11 -4.36 4.42
C TYR A 132 -13.82 -4.56 5.91
N ASP A 133 -13.20 -5.68 6.24
CA ASP A 133 -12.66 -5.91 7.58
C ASP A 133 -11.38 -5.09 7.80
N CYS A 134 -10.65 -4.80 6.71
CA CYS A 134 -9.43 -4.00 6.75
C CYS A 134 -9.27 -3.15 5.49
N ILE A 135 -9.01 -1.86 5.67
CA ILE A 135 -8.68 -0.89 4.63
C ILE A 135 -7.21 -0.54 4.80
N VAL A 136 -6.37 -1.02 3.88
CA VAL A 136 -4.91 -0.92 3.97
C VAL A 136 -4.41 0.22 3.11
N THR A 137 -3.53 1.07 3.67
CA THR A 137 -2.72 2.02 2.91
C THR A 137 -1.25 1.61 2.94
N GLY A 138 -0.50 1.97 1.89
CA GLY A 138 0.86 1.49 1.67
C GLY A 138 1.88 2.06 2.64
N ASP A 139 1.95 3.39 2.76
CA ASP A 139 2.98 4.08 3.53
C ASP A 139 2.68 5.56 3.77
N LEU A 140 1.44 5.87 4.12
CA LEU A 140 1.04 7.24 4.49
C LEU A 140 1.76 7.72 5.75
N GLY A 141 2.09 6.79 6.63
CA GLY A 141 2.62 7.09 7.94
C GLY A 141 1.60 7.78 8.86
N THR A 142 2.00 8.06 10.09
CA THR A 142 1.08 8.59 11.12
C THR A 142 0.43 9.93 10.75
N ILE A 143 1.15 10.79 10.03
CA ILE A 143 0.63 12.09 9.60
C ILE A 143 -0.37 11.92 8.46
N GLY A 144 0.02 11.19 7.40
CA GLY A 144 -0.87 10.98 6.25
C GLY A 144 -2.12 10.18 6.61
N GLN A 145 -2.01 9.23 7.53
CA GLN A 145 -3.13 8.47 8.07
C GLN A 145 -4.19 9.39 8.71
N ARG A 146 -3.77 10.32 9.57
CA ARG A 146 -4.68 11.29 10.20
C ARG A 146 -5.37 12.17 9.17
N ILE A 147 -4.60 12.70 8.22
CA ILE A 147 -5.13 13.55 7.16
C ILE A 147 -6.16 12.76 6.33
N LEU A 148 -5.86 11.52 5.96
CA LEU A 148 -6.78 10.67 5.20
C LEU A 148 -8.10 10.44 5.94
N ILE A 149 -8.03 10.07 7.23
CA ILE A 149 -9.23 9.84 8.05
C ILE A 149 -10.09 11.11 8.15
N ASP A 150 -9.45 12.25 8.40
CA ASP A 150 -10.18 13.53 8.50
C ASP A 150 -10.82 13.93 7.16
N MET A 151 -10.11 13.72 6.03
CA MET A 151 -10.66 13.97 4.70
C MET A 151 -11.88 13.09 4.43
N LEU A 152 -11.80 11.79 4.68
CA LEU A 152 -12.92 10.87 4.45
C LEU A 152 -14.11 11.15 5.35
N ARG A 153 -13.89 11.57 6.59
CA ARG A 153 -14.97 12.06 7.48
C ARG A 153 -15.67 13.27 6.88
N GLY A 154 -14.96 14.17 6.21
CA GLY A 154 -15.56 15.29 5.47
C GLY A 154 -16.50 14.85 4.35
N TYR A 155 -16.31 13.66 3.80
CA TYR A 155 -17.21 13.02 2.82
C TYR A 155 -18.25 12.08 3.44
N GLY A 156 -18.30 11.99 4.78
CA GLY A 156 -19.27 11.17 5.49
C GLY A 156 -18.84 9.72 5.72
N TYR A 157 -17.57 9.38 5.49
CA TYR A 157 -17.03 8.04 5.70
C TYR A 157 -16.06 8.02 6.88
N ASP A 158 -16.29 7.17 7.87
CA ASP A 158 -15.34 6.92 8.96
C ASP A 158 -14.72 5.55 8.78
N ILE A 159 -13.41 5.54 8.54
CA ILE A 159 -12.62 4.31 8.35
C ILE A 159 -11.68 4.01 9.52
N GLU A 160 -11.68 4.81 10.58
CA GLU A 160 -10.66 4.77 11.63
C GLU A 160 -10.49 3.39 12.27
N LYS A 161 -11.59 2.66 12.45
CA LYS A 161 -11.59 1.34 13.12
C LYS A 161 -10.95 0.23 12.28
N GLN A 162 -11.14 0.27 10.96
CA GLN A 162 -10.63 -0.75 10.04
C GLN A 162 -9.43 -0.30 9.22
N HIS A 163 -8.97 0.94 9.41
CA HIS A 163 -7.82 1.46 8.69
C HIS A 163 -6.52 0.91 9.26
N PHE A 164 -5.65 0.47 8.35
CA PHE A 164 -4.32 -0.07 8.62
C PHE A 164 -3.32 0.55 7.64
N ASP A 165 -2.30 1.22 8.14
CA ASP A 165 -1.23 1.75 7.30
C ASP A 165 0.04 0.91 7.46
N CYS A 166 0.55 0.36 6.36
CA CYS A 166 1.75 -0.49 6.40
C CYS A 166 2.95 0.25 6.98
N GLY A 167 3.08 1.55 6.71
CA GLY A 167 4.18 2.36 7.21
C GLY A 167 4.12 2.60 8.72
N THR A 168 2.93 2.69 9.30
CA THR A 168 2.78 2.85 10.75
C THR A 168 3.04 1.57 11.50
N GLU A 169 2.75 0.41 10.90
CA GLU A 169 2.74 -0.88 11.58
C GLU A 169 4.02 -1.69 11.41
N ILE A 170 4.89 -1.33 10.45
CA ILE A 170 6.09 -2.11 10.15
C ILE A 170 7.22 -1.90 11.15
N TYR A 171 7.17 -0.82 11.94
CA TYR A 171 8.18 -0.45 12.92
C TYR A 171 7.58 -0.19 14.32
N TYR A 172 8.37 -0.43 15.35
CA TYR A 172 8.14 0.14 16.68
C TYR A 172 8.60 1.59 16.68
N ASN A 173 7.75 2.49 16.17
CA ASN A 173 8.12 3.85 15.80
C ASN A 173 8.82 4.66 16.89
N LYS A 174 8.41 4.51 18.15
CA LYS A 174 9.01 5.21 19.30
C LYS A 174 10.40 4.66 19.62
N GLU A 175 10.53 3.35 19.72
CA GLU A 175 11.77 2.66 20.14
C GLU A 175 12.83 2.76 19.03
N GLN A 176 12.41 2.72 17.77
CA GLN A 176 13.29 2.74 16.61
C GLN A 176 13.52 4.15 16.03
N GLY A 177 12.81 5.15 16.54
CA GLY A 177 12.96 6.54 16.10
C GLY A 177 12.58 6.78 14.64
N THR A 178 11.58 6.04 14.14
CA THR A 178 11.16 6.12 12.72
C THR A 178 10.18 7.26 12.43
N ASN A 179 9.90 8.11 13.42
CA ASN A 179 9.02 9.29 13.31
C ASN A 179 7.61 8.94 12.79
N ALA A 180 7.31 9.30 11.52
CA ALA A 180 6.00 9.01 10.94
C ALA A 180 5.83 7.55 10.48
N GLY A 181 6.85 6.71 10.59
CA GLY A 181 6.80 5.31 10.23
C GLY A 181 7.67 4.93 9.04
N GLY A 182 7.39 3.79 8.44
CA GLY A 182 8.09 3.27 7.26
C GLY A 182 7.53 3.77 5.95
N SER A 183 8.34 3.76 4.90
CA SER A 183 7.90 4.03 3.53
C SER A 183 8.83 3.38 2.51
N GLY A 184 8.45 3.41 1.24
CA GLY A 184 9.22 2.85 0.14
C GLY A 184 8.53 1.69 -0.55
N CYS A 185 9.07 1.29 -1.71
CA CYS A 185 8.45 0.28 -2.58
C CYS A 185 8.19 -1.06 -1.87
N GLY A 186 9.08 -1.49 -0.98
CA GLY A 186 8.97 -2.75 -0.24
C GLY A 186 8.00 -2.72 0.94
N CYS A 187 7.60 -1.53 1.42
CA CYS A 187 6.81 -1.41 2.65
C CYS A 187 5.50 -2.20 2.57
N SER A 188 4.66 -1.90 1.60
CA SER A 188 3.39 -2.60 1.38
C SER A 188 3.57 -4.09 1.04
N ALA A 189 4.63 -4.42 0.29
CA ALA A 189 4.89 -5.81 -0.10
C ALA A 189 5.25 -6.69 1.08
N ILE A 190 6.14 -6.22 1.96
CA ILE A 190 6.55 -6.95 3.16
C ILE A 190 5.36 -7.14 4.08
N THR A 191 4.59 -6.08 4.32
CA THR A 191 3.41 -6.12 5.19
C THR A 191 2.31 -7.00 4.59
N LEU A 192 2.09 -6.95 3.28
CA LEU A 192 1.15 -7.84 2.60
C LEU A 192 1.52 -9.30 2.80
N CYS A 193 2.78 -9.67 2.46
CA CYS A 193 3.23 -11.06 2.52
C CYS A 193 3.38 -11.58 3.96
N GLY A 194 3.93 -10.77 4.85
CA GLY A 194 4.27 -11.18 6.22
C GLY A 194 3.11 -11.10 7.21
N TYR A 195 2.14 -10.22 6.97
CA TYR A 195 1.07 -9.96 7.94
C TYR A 195 -0.34 -10.08 7.34
N ILE A 196 -0.69 -9.29 6.32
CA ILE A 196 -2.06 -9.20 5.81
C ILE A 196 -2.54 -10.55 5.29
N LEU A 197 -1.77 -11.20 4.42
CA LEU A 197 -2.12 -12.52 3.88
C LEU A 197 -2.22 -13.60 4.98
N GLN A 198 -1.43 -13.47 6.05
CA GLN A 198 -1.53 -14.40 7.18
C GLN A 198 -2.84 -14.20 7.96
N LYS A 199 -3.27 -12.96 8.18
CA LYS A 199 -4.56 -12.64 8.79
C LYS A 199 -5.73 -13.18 7.97
N MET A 200 -5.67 -13.03 6.64
CA MET A 200 -6.68 -13.56 5.73
C MET A 200 -6.68 -15.09 5.71
N LYS A 201 -5.52 -15.76 5.66
CA LYS A 201 -5.42 -17.23 5.74
C LYS A 201 -6.01 -17.78 7.03
N LYS A 202 -5.84 -17.10 8.15
CA LYS A 202 -6.43 -17.47 9.44
C LYS A 202 -7.92 -17.12 9.53
N LYS A 203 -8.49 -16.47 8.50
CA LYS A 203 -9.88 -15.99 8.46
C LYS A 203 -10.20 -14.94 9.53
N GLU A 204 -9.18 -14.28 10.06
CA GLU A 204 -9.36 -13.12 10.94
C GLU A 204 -9.89 -11.93 10.14
N TRP A 205 -9.44 -11.78 8.88
CA TRP A 205 -9.97 -10.88 7.88
C TRP A 205 -10.48 -11.66 6.69
N LYS A 206 -11.70 -11.38 6.26
CA LYS A 206 -12.34 -12.01 5.09
C LYS A 206 -12.22 -11.14 3.85
N ARG A 207 -12.31 -9.82 4.02
CA ARG A 207 -12.22 -8.83 2.95
C ARG A 207 -11.26 -7.73 3.33
N ALA A 208 -10.19 -7.60 2.59
CA ALA A 208 -9.22 -6.53 2.73
C ALA A 208 -9.05 -5.82 1.39
N VAL A 209 -8.93 -4.50 1.42
CA VAL A 209 -8.56 -3.71 0.26
C VAL A 209 -7.25 -3.01 0.55
N SER A 210 -6.36 -2.95 -0.45
CA SER A 210 -5.07 -2.29 -0.31
C SER A 210 -4.93 -1.17 -1.34
N TYR A 211 -4.73 0.03 -0.84
CA TYR A 211 -4.47 1.22 -1.63
C TYR A 211 -2.99 1.58 -1.56
N THR A 212 -2.36 1.63 -2.72
CA THR A 212 -1.00 2.16 -2.87
C THR A 212 -1.07 3.42 -3.71
N HIS A 213 -0.35 4.45 -3.31
CA HIS A 213 -0.47 5.78 -3.89
C HIS A 213 0.90 6.36 -4.20
N LEU A 214 0.96 7.15 -5.28
CA LEU A 214 2.16 7.77 -5.79
C LEU A 214 2.02 9.30 -5.72
N ARG A 215 3.10 9.96 -5.36
CA ARG A 215 3.21 11.42 -5.47
C ARG A 215 3.43 11.82 -6.93
N ALA A 216 2.63 12.75 -7.45
CA ALA A 216 2.99 13.51 -8.64
C ALA A 216 4.05 14.57 -8.30
N HIS A 217 5.07 14.71 -9.14
CA HIS A 217 6.08 15.76 -9.09
C HIS A 217 5.82 16.77 -10.20
#